data_a32bf0b78848f4629a79d209bfe9094c
#
_entry.id   a32bf0b78848f4629a79d209bfe9094c
#
_cell.length_a   1.000
_cell.length_b   1.000
_cell.length_c   1.000
_cell.angle_alpha   90.00
_cell.angle_beta   90.00
_cell.angle_gamma   90.00
#
_symmetry.space_group_name_H-M   'P 1'
#
loop_
_entity.id
_entity.type
_entity.pdbx_description
1 polymer ?
#
loop_
_entity_poly.entity_id
_entity_poly.type
_entity_poly.pdbx_seq_one_letter_code
_entity_poly.pdbx_strand_id
1 'polypeptide(L)'
;QMDNRTPEKVKFLWEAGFRQVVLARELSIREIRKIHEICPEVPLEVFVHGALCVSYSGQCYVSQACFGRSANRGECAQFCRLPFSLVDSEGKVIVKDKHLLSLKDMNQSDELERLLDAGASSFKIEGRLKDVSYVKNVTAAYRQKLDAIFARRPEYVRASSGTCRFDFKPQLDKSFSRGFTHYFLHGRSEDIFSFDTPKSLGEEMGTMKEARGNFLTVAGLKSFNNGDGVCYIDEQGRLQGFRINRVDGNKLYPQEMPRIKPRTK
;
A
#
# COMPACT_ATOMS: atom_id res chain seq x y z
N GLN A 1 -16.01 -7.96 1.06
CA GLN A 1 -16.18 -6.60 0.52
C GLN A 1 -17.66 -6.22 0.42
N MET A 2 -18.31 -6.10 1.55
CA MET A 2 -19.75 -5.79 1.63
C MET A 2 -20.03 -4.42 2.23
N ASP A 3 -19.05 -3.55 2.26
CA ASP A 3 -19.16 -2.19 2.81
C ASP A 3 -19.69 -2.17 4.26
N ASN A 4 -19.03 -2.94 5.13
CA ASN A 4 -19.39 -3.05 6.53
C ASN A 4 -18.88 -1.85 7.31
N ARG A 5 -19.74 -0.84 7.52
CA ARG A 5 -19.38 0.45 8.14
C ARG A 5 -20.12 0.77 9.40
N THR A 6 -21.26 0.14 9.64
CA THR A 6 -22.12 0.50 10.75
C THR A 6 -22.29 -0.65 11.74
N PRO A 7 -22.50 -0.33 13.03
CA PRO A 7 -22.75 -1.35 14.04
C PRO A 7 -23.96 -2.25 13.70
N GLU A 8 -25.03 -1.65 13.15
CA GLU A 8 -26.25 -2.37 12.79
C GLU A 8 -25.98 -3.44 11.73
N LYS A 9 -25.15 -3.13 10.72
CA LYS A 9 -24.76 -4.08 9.70
C LYS A 9 -23.85 -5.17 10.25
N VAL A 10 -22.94 -4.84 11.14
CA VAL A 10 -22.06 -5.79 11.81
C VAL A 10 -22.88 -6.75 12.68
N LYS A 11 -23.82 -6.22 13.47
CA LYS A 11 -24.74 -7.01 14.29
C LYS A 11 -25.61 -7.95 13.44
N PHE A 12 -26.19 -7.42 12.35
CA PHE A 12 -26.97 -8.24 11.41
C PHE A 12 -26.17 -9.44 10.87
N LEU A 13 -24.91 -9.21 10.46
CA LEU A 13 -24.06 -10.29 9.95
C LEU A 13 -23.74 -11.31 11.04
N TRP A 14 -23.49 -10.88 12.26
CA TRP A 14 -23.25 -11.76 13.40
C TRP A 14 -24.48 -12.63 13.71
N GLU A 15 -25.66 -12.03 13.77
CA GLU A 15 -26.93 -12.73 13.98
C GLU A 15 -27.26 -13.70 12.84
N ALA A 16 -26.84 -13.39 11.60
CA ALA A 16 -26.94 -14.28 10.45
C ALA A 16 -25.94 -15.46 10.48
N GLY A 17 -25.08 -15.55 11.53
CA GLY A 17 -24.18 -16.69 11.77
C GLY A 17 -22.76 -16.53 11.25
N PHE A 18 -22.37 -15.35 10.76
CA PHE A 18 -20.96 -15.08 10.43
C PHE A 18 -20.11 -15.00 11.69
N ARG A 19 -18.92 -15.63 11.67
CA ARG A 19 -18.05 -15.73 12.84
C ARG A 19 -17.04 -14.61 12.95
N GLN A 20 -16.88 -13.80 11.92
CA GLN A 20 -15.97 -12.67 11.84
C GLN A 20 -16.48 -11.69 10.80
N VAL A 21 -16.33 -10.40 11.04
CA VAL A 21 -16.75 -9.35 10.10
C VAL A 21 -15.56 -8.53 9.66
N VAL A 22 -15.31 -8.49 8.34
CA VAL A 22 -14.28 -7.63 7.73
C VAL A 22 -14.87 -6.25 7.53
N LEU A 23 -14.29 -5.25 8.19
CA LEU A 23 -14.73 -3.87 8.09
C LEU A 23 -14.29 -3.21 6.78
N ALA A 24 -15.00 -2.17 6.35
CA ALA A 24 -14.63 -1.37 5.21
C ALA A 24 -13.31 -0.62 5.49
N ARG A 25 -12.46 -0.47 4.45
CA ARG A 25 -11.15 0.20 4.55
C ARG A 25 -11.22 1.68 4.89
N GLU A 26 -12.37 2.28 4.64
CA GLU A 26 -12.64 3.70 4.77
C GLU A 26 -12.89 4.16 6.20
N LEU A 27 -12.99 3.22 7.15
CA LEU A 27 -13.27 3.54 8.55
C LEU A 27 -12.05 4.14 9.27
N SER A 28 -12.33 5.15 10.06
CA SER A 28 -11.37 5.71 11.02
C SER A 28 -11.29 4.85 12.29
N ILE A 29 -10.23 5.02 13.08
CA ILE A 29 -10.08 4.36 14.39
C ILE A 29 -11.30 4.62 15.30
N ARG A 30 -11.86 5.83 15.25
CA ARG A 30 -13.03 6.19 16.05
C ARG A 30 -14.27 5.39 15.67
N GLU A 31 -14.49 5.19 14.37
CA GLU A 31 -15.61 4.40 13.86
C GLU A 31 -15.43 2.91 14.16
N ILE A 32 -14.21 2.37 14.03
CA ILE A 32 -13.89 0.98 14.40
C ILE A 32 -14.19 0.76 15.89
N ARG A 33 -13.72 1.65 16.77
CA ARG A 33 -13.98 1.60 18.20
C ARG A 33 -15.48 1.65 18.52
N LYS A 34 -16.21 2.56 17.90
CA LYS A 34 -17.67 2.64 18.09
C LYS A 34 -18.39 1.35 17.70
N ILE A 35 -17.97 0.70 16.61
CA ILE A 35 -18.53 -0.60 16.21
C ILE A 35 -18.24 -1.66 17.28
N HIS A 36 -17.00 -1.72 17.78
CA HIS A 36 -16.62 -2.67 18.83
C HIS A 36 -17.37 -2.43 20.15
N GLU A 37 -17.52 -1.19 20.57
CA GLU A 37 -18.25 -0.83 21.79
C GLU A 37 -19.72 -1.26 21.74
N ILE A 38 -20.35 -1.23 20.57
CA ILE A 38 -21.76 -1.62 20.37
C ILE A 38 -21.90 -3.14 20.14
N CYS A 39 -20.90 -3.77 19.52
CA CYS A 39 -20.90 -5.20 19.17
C CYS A 39 -19.62 -5.86 19.70
N PRO A 40 -19.38 -5.90 21.04
CA PRO A 40 -18.11 -6.37 21.60
C PRO A 40 -17.87 -7.87 21.38
N GLU A 41 -18.92 -8.65 21.16
CA GLU A 41 -18.88 -10.10 20.90
C GLU A 41 -18.38 -10.44 19.48
N VAL A 42 -18.40 -9.47 18.55
CA VAL A 42 -18.09 -9.74 17.13
C VAL A 42 -16.60 -9.58 16.87
N PRO A 43 -15.89 -10.64 16.45
CA PRO A 43 -14.51 -10.51 15.97
C PRO A 43 -14.42 -9.61 14.75
N LEU A 44 -13.68 -8.49 14.86
CA LEU A 44 -13.51 -7.51 13.78
C LEU A 44 -12.20 -7.72 13.07
N GLU A 45 -12.24 -7.82 11.73
CA GLU A 45 -11.07 -7.83 10.88
C GLU A 45 -10.92 -6.49 10.15
N VAL A 46 -9.72 -5.93 10.16
CA VAL A 46 -9.38 -4.67 9.48
C VAL A 46 -8.26 -4.87 8.48
N PHE A 47 -8.32 -4.17 7.35
CA PHE A 47 -7.21 -4.12 6.41
C PHE A 47 -6.09 -3.25 6.98
N VAL A 48 -4.84 -3.73 6.89
CA VAL A 48 -3.67 -3.03 7.43
C VAL A 48 -2.58 -2.77 6.41
N HIS A 49 -2.56 -3.50 5.28
CA HIS A 49 -1.50 -3.33 4.28
C HIS A 49 -1.95 -3.66 2.87
N GLY A 50 -1.37 -2.94 1.90
CA GLY A 50 -1.45 -3.23 0.48
C GLY A 50 -2.41 -2.33 -0.30
N ALA A 51 -2.78 -2.77 -1.50
CA ALA A 51 -3.47 -1.94 -2.48
C ALA A 51 -4.84 -1.45 -2.02
N LEU A 52 -5.08 -0.14 -2.20
CA LEU A 52 -6.36 0.51 -1.98
C LEU A 52 -7.22 0.53 -3.25
N CYS A 53 -8.52 0.53 -3.06
CA CYS A 53 -9.52 0.79 -4.07
C CYS A 53 -10.01 2.22 -3.96
N VAL A 54 -10.11 2.95 -5.09
CA VAL A 54 -10.64 4.31 -5.11
C VAL A 54 -12.16 4.35 -4.88
N SER A 55 -12.84 3.26 -5.24
CA SER A 55 -14.27 3.11 -4.98
C SER A 55 -14.52 2.64 -3.54
N TYR A 56 -15.67 2.97 -3.02
CA TYR A 56 -16.15 2.39 -1.77
C TYR A 56 -16.19 0.87 -1.83
N SER A 57 -15.90 0.23 -0.71
CA SER A 57 -15.79 -1.21 -0.59
C SER A 57 -17.03 -1.94 -1.15
N GLY A 58 -16.84 -2.78 -2.17
CA GLY A 58 -17.91 -3.55 -2.80
C GLY A 58 -18.83 -2.79 -3.75
N GLN A 59 -18.54 -1.53 -4.10
CA GLN A 59 -19.41 -0.68 -4.92
C GLN A 59 -18.77 -0.24 -6.25
N CYS A 60 -17.83 -1.02 -6.78
CA CYS A 60 -17.22 -0.76 -8.09
C CYS A 60 -17.84 -1.65 -9.17
N TYR A 61 -18.47 -1.03 -10.15
CA TYR A 61 -19.09 -1.71 -11.30
C TYR A 61 -18.38 -1.43 -12.63
N VAL A 62 -17.29 -0.65 -12.63
CA VAL A 62 -16.56 -0.24 -13.84
C VAL A 62 -16.02 -1.44 -14.59
N SER A 63 -15.43 -2.42 -13.90
CA SER A 63 -14.92 -3.63 -14.54
C SER A 63 -15.99 -4.41 -15.27
N GLN A 64 -17.21 -4.45 -14.76
CA GLN A 64 -18.33 -5.12 -15.40
C GLN A 64 -18.83 -4.30 -16.59
N ALA A 65 -19.04 -3.00 -16.42
CA ALA A 65 -19.57 -2.14 -17.47
C ALA A 65 -18.63 -2.01 -18.67
N CYS A 66 -17.30 -1.89 -18.43
CA CYS A 66 -16.33 -1.64 -19.50
C CYS A 66 -15.66 -2.90 -20.05
N PHE A 67 -15.60 -4.00 -19.28
CA PHE A 67 -14.78 -5.18 -19.62
C PHE A 67 -15.50 -6.51 -19.43
N GLY A 68 -16.78 -6.52 -19.06
CA GLY A 68 -17.54 -7.74 -18.80
C GLY A 68 -17.03 -8.57 -17.60
N ARG A 69 -16.22 -7.97 -16.69
CA ARG A 69 -15.54 -8.63 -15.56
C ARG A 69 -16.06 -8.09 -14.25
N SER A 70 -16.37 -8.94 -13.29
CA SER A 70 -16.89 -8.50 -11.98
C SER A 70 -15.77 -8.29 -10.96
N ALA A 71 -15.47 -7.03 -10.66
CA ALA A 71 -14.50 -6.68 -9.60
C ALA A 71 -14.90 -7.22 -8.23
N ASN A 72 -16.21 -7.24 -7.92
CA ASN A 72 -16.73 -7.74 -6.66
C ASN A 72 -16.63 -9.29 -6.54
N ARG A 73 -16.39 -9.98 -7.66
CA ARG A 73 -16.12 -11.43 -7.72
C ARG A 73 -14.65 -11.75 -7.94
N GLY A 74 -13.75 -10.77 -7.73
CA GLY A 74 -12.31 -10.96 -7.83
C GLY A 74 -11.70 -10.68 -9.19
N GLU A 75 -12.45 -10.27 -10.20
CA GLU A 75 -11.98 -10.05 -11.58
C GLU A 75 -11.78 -8.56 -11.92
N CYS A 76 -11.24 -7.79 -10.98
CA CYS A 76 -10.98 -6.37 -11.16
C CYS A 76 -10.05 -6.12 -12.35
N ALA A 77 -10.50 -5.29 -13.31
CA ALA A 77 -9.69 -4.89 -14.47
C ALA A 77 -8.67 -3.77 -14.15
N GLN A 78 -8.66 -3.26 -12.91
CA GLN A 78 -7.78 -2.17 -12.46
C GLN A 78 -7.93 -0.89 -13.31
N PHE A 79 -9.13 -0.59 -13.79
CA PHE A 79 -9.43 0.62 -14.56
C PHE A 79 -8.91 1.91 -13.91
N CYS A 80 -9.02 2.02 -12.58
CA CYS A 80 -8.52 3.16 -11.81
C CYS A 80 -7.00 3.35 -11.85
N ARG A 81 -6.26 2.42 -12.47
CA ARG A 81 -4.80 2.50 -12.65
C ARG A 81 -4.39 2.97 -14.05
N LEU A 82 -5.35 3.18 -14.94
CA LEU A 82 -5.11 3.74 -16.27
C LEU A 82 -4.83 5.25 -16.17
N PRO A 83 -4.14 5.84 -17.17
CA PRO A 83 -4.02 7.28 -17.26
C PRO A 83 -5.35 7.90 -17.72
N PHE A 84 -5.67 9.07 -17.16
CA PHE A 84 -6.84 9.87 -17.51
C PHE A 84 -6.44 11.31 -17.72
N SER A 85 -7.23 12.02 -18.55
CA SER A 85 -7.17 13.47 -18.64
C SER A 85 -8.40 14.07 -17.98
N LEU A 86 -8.18 15.11 -17.18
CA LEU A 86 -9.24 15.92 -16.59
C LEU A 86 -9.54 17.08 -17.53
N VAL A 87 -10.80 17.22 -17.90
CA VAL A 87 -11.29 18.32 -18.73
C VAL A 87 -12.40 19.07 -17.99
N ASP A 88 -12.53 20.36 -18.26
CA ASP A 88 -13.65 21.17 -17.74
C ASP A 88 -14.91 20.98 -18.62
N SER A 89 -15.97 21.72 -18.28
CA SER A 89 -17.26 21.68 -19.01
C SER A 89 -17.18 22.19 -20.44
N GLU A 90 -16.12 22.95 -20.79
CA GLU A 90 -15.89 23.52 -22.12
C GLU A 90 -14.95 22.62 -22.96
N GLY A 91 -14.49 21.49 -22.42
CA GLY A 91 -13.57 20.57 -23.07
C GLY A 91 -12.11 20.96 -22.97
N LYS A 92 -11.76 21.99 -22.21
CA LYS A 92 -10.37 22.39 -21.98
C LYS A 92 -9.69 21.41 -21.05
N VAL A 93 -8.50 20.93 -21.46
CA VAL A 93 -7.71 20.01 -20.65
C VAL A 93 -7.06 20.75 -19.47
N ILE A 94 -7.41 20.35 -18.25
CA ILE A 94 -6.84 20.83 -16.99
C ILE A 94 -5.61 20.00 -16.60
N VAL A 95 -5.73 18.67 -16.68
CA VAL A 95 -4.63 17.71 -16.42
C VAL A 95 -4.64 16.67 -17.53
N LYS A 96 -3.46 16.35 -18.07
CA LYS A 96 -3.33 15.42 -19.19
C LYS A 96 -2.56 14.16 -18.77
N ASP A 97 -3.11 12.99 -19.14
CA ASP A 97 -2.45 11.67 -19.08
C ASP A 97 -1.80 11.35 -17.72
N LYS A 98 -2.54 11.57 -16.63
CA LYS A 98 -2.13 11.22 -15.26
C LYS A 98 -3.00 10.10 -14.67
N HIS A 99 -2.44 9.35 -13.73
CA HIS A 99 -3.17 8.27 -13.04
C HIS A 99 -4.09 8.83 -11.94
N LEU A 100 -5.07 9.66 -12.35
CA LEU A 100 -5.89 10.50 -11.45
C LEU A 100 -6.70 9.72 -10.41
N LEU A 101 -7.00 8.44 -10.68
CA LEU A 101 -7.74 7.56 -9.78
C LEU A 101 -6.83 6.55 -9.05
N SER A 102 -5.50 6.62 -9.26
CA SER A 102 -4.56 5.71 -8.63
C SER A 102 -4.25 6.15 -7.20
N LEU A 103 -4.52 5.26 -6.23
CA LEU A 103 -4.19 5.49 -4.83
C LEU A 103 -2.82 4.92 -4.47
N LYS A 104 -2.18 5.51 -3.47
CA LYS A 104 -1.08 4.93 -2.70
C LYS A 104 -1.52 3.60 -2.07
N ASP A 105 -0.57 2.83 -1.58
CA ASP A 105 -0.86 1.59 -0.85
C ASP A 105 -1.03 1.88 0.65
N MET A 106 -1.94 1.15 1.28
CA MET A 106 -2.17 1.25 2.73
C MET A 106 -0.96 0.69 3.49
N ASN A 107 -0.55 1.36 4.55
CA ASN A 107 0.40 0.85 5.53
C ASN A 107 0.02 1.31 6.93
N GLN A 108 -0.49 0.38 7.75
CA GLN A 108 -0.90 0.62 9.13
C GLN A 108 0.06 -0.05 10.13
N SER A 109 1.29 -0.34 9.71
CA SER A 109 2.23 -1.09 10.53
C SER A 109 2.59 -0.39 11.84
N ASP A 110 2.50 0.94 11.90
CA ASP A 110 2.78 1.74 13.11
C ASP A 110 1.51 2.01 13.94
N GLU A 111 0.35 1.61 13.42
CA GLU A 111 -0.96 1.84 14.04
C GLU A 111 -1.56 0.57 14.68
N LEU A 112 -0.83 -0.54 14.67
CA LEU A 112 -1.36 -1.85 15.11
C LEU A 112 -1.87 -1.82 16.55
N GLU A 113 -1.15 -1.19 17.46
CA GLU A 113 -1.56 -1.09 18.87
C GLU A 113 -2.85 -0.28 19.01
N ARG A 114 -2.97 0.84 18.30
CA ARG A 114 -4.20 1.64 18.32
C ARG A 114 -5.39 0.93 17.70
N LEU A 115 -5.15 0.07 16.70
CA LEU A 115 -6.18 -0.77 16.10
C LEU A 115 -6.63 -1.89 17.06
N LEU A 116 -5.70 -2.51 17.80
CA LEU A 116 -6.01 -3.45 18.88
C LEU A 116 -6.87 -2.78 19.95
N ASP A 117 -6.46 -1.58 20.43
CA ASP A 117 -7.21 -0.79 21.41
C ASP A 117 -8.59 -0.33 20.91
N ALA A 118 -8.79 -0.31 19.59
CA ALA A 118 -10.08 -0.03 18.97
C ALA A 118 -10.96 -1.28 18.78
N GLY A 119 -10.48 -2.47 19.20
CA GLY A 119 -11.21 -3.74 19.14
C GLY A 119 -10.98 -4.58 17.90
N ALA A 120 -9.99 -4.24 17.07
CA ALA A 120 -9.62 -5.11 15.96
C ALA A 120 -8.90 -6.36 16.47
N SER A 121 -9.40 -7.54 16.12
CA SER A 121 -8.86 -8.85 16.52
C SER A 121 -8.18 -9.61 15.38
N SER A 122 -8.33 -9.13 14.14
CA SER A 122 -7.73 -9.73 12.94
C SER A 122 -7.22 -8.65 11.98
N PHE A 123 -6.04 -8.89 11.40
CA PHE A 123 -5.36 -7.94 10.52
C PHE A 123 -5.17 -8.54 9.14
N LYS A 124 -5.74 -7.88 8.12
CA LYS A 124 -5.74 -8.36 6.75
C LYS A 124 -4.72 -7.63 5.89
N ILE A 125 -3.79 -8.40 5.32
CA ILE A 125 -2.82 -7.94 4.33
C ILE A 125 -3.36 -8.22 2.93
N GLU A 126 -3.48 -7.19 2.10
CA GLU A 126 -3.86 -7.33 0.69
C GLU A 126 -2.61 -7.63 -0.15
N GLY A 127 -2.69 -8.62 -1.06
CA GLY A 127 -1.52 -9.01 -1.83
C GLY A 127 -1.76 -10.13 -2.84
N ARG A 128 -3.00 -10.33 -3.31
CA ARG A 128 -3.39 -11.45 -4.18
C ARG A 128 -2.49 -11.68 -5.40
N LEU A 129 -2.02 -10.63 -6.05
CA LEU A 129 -1.16 -10.69 -7.25
C LEU A 129 0.31 -10.34 -6.94
N LYS A 130 0.73 -10.51 -5.70
CA LYS A 130 2.10 -10.23 -5.27
C LYS A 130 2.94 -11.51 -5.25
N ASP A 131 4.23 -11.35 -5.43
CA ASP A 131 5.20 -12.45 -5.38
C ASP A 131 5.44 -12.95 -3.94
N VAL A 132 6.14 -14.07 -3.83
CA VAL A 132 6.47 -14.71 -2.55
C VAL A 132 7.32 -13.79 -1.67
N SER A 133 8.22 -13.00 -2.25
CA SER A 133 9.10 -12.08 -1.51
C SER A 133 8.29 -11.00 -0.82
N TYR A 134 7.29 -10.42 -1.51
CA TYR A 134 6.35 -9.48 -0.92
C TYR A 134 5.62 -10.11 0.27
N VAL A 135 5.04 -11.31 0.08
CA VAL A 135 4.26 -11.99 1.12
C VAL A 135 5.14 -12.25 2.36
N LYS A 136 6.33 -12.82 2.17
CA LYS A 136 7.28 -13.09 3.26
C LYS A 136 7.68 -11.80 3.99
N ASN A 137 8.08 -10.76 3.27
CA ASN A 137 8.59 -9.52 3.84
C ASN A 137 7.49 -8.78 4.63
N VAL A 138 6.30 -8.62 4.04
CA VAL A 138 5.20 -7.90 4.69
C VAL A 138 4.68 -8.68 5.90
N THR A 139 4.45 -9.99 5.76
CA THR A 139 3.97 -10.82 6.87
C THR A 139 4.97 -10.85 8.03
N ALA A 140 6.28 -10.95 7.74
CA ALA A 140 7.32 -10.90 8.75
C ALA A 140 7.35 -9.56 9.49
N ALA A 141 7.21 -8.43 8.78
CA ALA A 141 7.18 -7.10 9.38
C ALA A 141 6.01 -6.94 10.37
N TYR A 142 4.81 -7.33 9.94
CA TYR A 142 3.63 -7.27 10.80
C TYR A 142 3.71 -8.25 11.97
N ARG A 143 4.24 -9.46 11.75
CA ARG A 143 4.40 -10.43 12.84
C ARG A 143 5.37 -9.93 13.90
N GLN A 144 6.53 -9.39 13.52
CA GLN A 144 7.50 -8.86 14.46
C GLN A 144 6.95 -7.67 15.26
N LYS A 145 6.20 -6.78 14.62
CA LYS A 145 5.57 -5.64 15.31
C LYS A 145 4.49 -6.11 16.31
N LEU A 146 3.65 -7.06 15.93
CA LEU A 146 2.66 -7.65 16.84
C LEU A 146 3.31 -8.37 18.01
N ASP A 147 4.37 -9.16 17.77
CA ASP A 147 5.09 -9.86 18.86
C ASP A 147 5.73 -8.86 19.85
N ALA A 148 6.25 -7.73 19.35
CA ALA A 148 6.76 -6.66 20.21
C ALA A 148 5.66 -5.98 21.03
N ILE A 149 4.43 -5.84 20.49
CA ILE A 149 3.28 -5.34 21.24
C ILE A 149 2.90 -6.36 22.34
N PHE A 150 2.75 -7.63 22.00
CA PHE A 150 2.33 -8.67 22.93
C PHE A 150 3.35 -8.87 24.07
N ALA A 151 4.63 -8.65 23.83
CA ALA A 151 5.67 -8.71 24.87
C ALA A 151 5.49 -7.65 25.98
N ARG A 152 4.86 -6.50 25.67
CA ARG A 152 4.64 -5.39 26.63
C ARG A 152 3.18 -5.19 27.04
N ARG A 153 2.24 -5.82 26.32
CA ARG A 153 0.78 -5.73 26.52
C ARG A 153 0.21 -7.14 26.71
N PRO A 154 0.32 -7.73 27.92
CA PRO A 154 -0.07 -9.11 28.18
C PRO A 154 -1.57 -9.39 28.05
N GLU A 155 -2.40 -8.37 28.03
CA GLU A 155 -3.84 -8.48 27.74
C GLU A 155 -4.13 -8.91 26.30
N TYR A 156 -3.17 -8.74 25.38
CA TYR A 156 -3.27 -9.24 24.02
C TYR A 156 -2.50 -10.54 23.85
N VAL A 157 -3.14 -11.53 23.29
CA VAL A 157 -2.53 -12.85 23.04
C VAL A 157 -2.70 -13.28 21.59
N ARG A 158 -1.81 -14.13 21.12
CA ARG A 158 -1.93 -14.73 19.79
C ARG A 158 -3.10 -15.72 19.77
N ALA A 159 -3.95 -15.64 18.75
CA ALA A 159 -4.98 -16.65 18.47
C ALA A 159 -4.38 -17.94 17.87
N SER A 160 -3.20 -17.87 17.25
CA SER A 160 -2.53 -19.02 16.64
C SER A 160 -1.44 -19.60 17.55
N SER A 161 -1.24 -20.92 17.49
CA SER A 161 -0.13 -21.63 18.12
C SER A 161 1.17 -21.50 17.30
N GLY A 162 2.29 -21.89 17.92
CA GLY A 162 3.60 -21.92 17.27
C GLY A 162 4.35 -20.60 17.28
N THR A 163 5.60 -20.64 16.79
CA THR A 163 6.52 -19.51 16.73
C THR A 163 6.99 -19.25 15.30
N CYS A 164 7.25 -17.99 14.98
CA CYS A 164 7.84 -17.60 13.70
C CYS A 164 9.32 -17.27 13.93
N ARG A 165 10.19 -17.82 13.07
CA ARG A 165 11.62 -17.47 13.04
C ARG A 165 11.94 -16.86 11.68
N PHE A 166 12.71 -15.78 11.69
CA PHE A 166 13.09 -15.05 10.50
C PHE A 166 14.62 -14.98 10.43
N ASP A 167 15.18 -15.26 9.27
CA ASP A 167 16.60 -15.16 8.94
C ASP A 167 16.93 -13.85 8.20
N PHE A 168 15.96 -12.94 8.11
CA PHE A 168 16.10 -11.64 7.46
C PHE A 168 15.39 -10.53 8.28
N LYS A 169 15.83 -9.29 8.06
CA LYS A 169 15.16 -8.10 8.59
C LYS A 169 14.14 -7.58 7.56
N PRO A 170 12.85 -7.59 7.86
CA PRO A 170 11.84 -7.13 6.92
C PRO A 170 11.94 -5.60 6.72
N GLN A 171 11.71 -5.16 5.47
CA GLN A 171 11.76 -3.76 5.06
C GLN A 171 10.57 -3.49 4.13
N LEU A 172 9.53 -2.84 4.64
CA LEU A 172 8.28 -2.62 3.89
C LEU A 172 8.50 -1.74 2.66
N ASP A 173 9.38 -0.74 2.75
CA ASP A 173 9.70 0.19 1.66
C ASP A 173 10.34 -0.50 0.45
N LYS A 174 10.99 -1.65 0.64
CA LYS A 174 11.58 -2.46 -0.44
C LYS A 174 10.57 -3.41 -1.10
N SER A 175 9.38 -3.54 -0.55
CA SER A 175 8.28 -4.26 -1.18
C SER A 175 7.51 -3.36 -2.14
N PHE A 176 6.70 -4.00 -2.99
CA PHE A 176 5.87 -3.24 -3.91
C PHE A 176 4.99 -2.23 -3.17
N SER A 177 5.17 -0.93 -3.48
CA SER A 177 4.25 0.12 -3.06
C SER A 177 4.26 1.29 -4.05
N ARG A 178 3.13 2.01 -4.11
CA ARG A 178 2.96 3.27 -4.87
C ARG A 178 3.18 4.50 -3.98
N GLY A 179 3.99 4.35 -2.94
CA GLY A 179 3.99 5.19 -1.76
C GLY A 179 2.96 4.71 -0.74
N PHE A 180 3.16 5.07 0.54
CA PHE A 180 2.29 4.63 1.62
C PHE A 180 1.37 5.72 2.13
N THR A 181 0.20 5.31 2.63
CA THR A 181 -0.79 6.17 3.27
C THR A 181 -1.51 5.44 4.41
N HIS A 182 -1.92 6.18 5.43
CA HIS A 182 -2.88 5.69 6.43
C HIS A 182 -4.33 5.74 5.95
N TYR A 183 -4.53 6.21 4.73
CA TYR A 183 -5.86 6.42 4.13
C TYR A 183 -6.73 7.30 5.04
N PHE A 184 -7.89 6.80 5.49
CA PHE A 184 -8.81 7.56 6.34
C PHE A 184 -8.75 7.17 7.83
N LEU A 185 -7.73 6.43 8.25
CA LEU A 185 -7.63 5.94 9.62
C LEU A 185 -7.68 7.07 10.68
N HIS A 186 -7.10 8.23 10.35
CA HIS A 186 -7.10 9.43 11.20
C HIS A 186 -8.10 10.50 10.76
N GLY A 187 -8.95 10.19 9.80
CA GLY A 187 -9.88 11.09 9.15
C GLY A 187 -9.58 11.29 7.67
N ARG A 188 -10.34 12.17 7.01
CA ARG A 188 -10.15 12.44 5.59
C ARG A 188 -8.78 13.06 5.33
N SER A 189 -8.10 12.56 4.31
CA SER A 189 -6.78 13.04 3.88
C SER A 189 -6.76 13.19 2.36
N GLU A 190 -6.04 14.18 1.87
CA GLU A 190 -5.80 14.42 0.44
C GLU A 190 -4.53 13.68 -0.04
N ASP A 191 -3.62 13.33 0.88
CA ASP A 191 -2.38 12.62 0.55
C ASP A 191 -2.58 11.10 0.41
N ILE A 192 -3.52 10.72 -0.46
CA ILE A 192 -3.86 9.33 -0.73
C ILE A 192 -3.59 8.90 -2.17
N PHE A 193 -3.21 9.83 -3.05
CA PHE A 193 -3.08 9.58 -4.48
C PHE A 193 -1.64 9.33 -4.92
N SER A 194 -1.50 8.51 -5.99
CA SER A 194 -0.25 8.25 -6.71
C SER A 194 -0.49 8.57 -8.19
N PHE A 195 -0.34 9.84 -8.58
CA PHE A 195 -0.71 10.34 -9.90
C PHE A 195 0.31 10.02 -10.99
N ASP A 196 1.58 9.86 -10.65
CA ASP A 196 2.66 9.74 -11.62
C ASP A 196 2.83 8.31 -12.13
N THR A 197 2.52 7.31 -11.31
CA THR A 197 2.67 5.91 -11.71
C THR A 197 1.76 4.96 -10.93
N PRO A 198 1.25 3.89 -11.60
CA PRO A 198 0.58 2.77 -10.93
C PRO A 198 1.57 1.67 -10.53
N LYS A 199 2.87 1.84 -10.85
CA LYS A 199 3.93 0.87 -10.55
C LYS A 199 4.56 1.12 -9.18
N SER A 200 5.41 0.22 -8.73
CA SER A 200 6.18 0.39 -7.50
C SER A 200 7.20 1.53 -7.64
N LEU A 201 7.30 2.35 -6.60
CA LEU A 201 8.32 3.39 -6.49
C LEU A 201 9.56 2.89 -5.73
N GLY A 202 9.41 1.82 -4.93
CA GLY A 202 10.50 1.33 -4.09
C GLY A 202 10.85 2.27 -2.93
N GLU A 203 12.03 2.07 -2.37
CA GLU A 203 12.60 2.88 -1.30
C GLU A 203 13.24 4.16 -1.87
N GLU A 204 12.96 5.32 -1.28
CA GLU A 204 13.64 6.56 -1.68
C GLU A 204 15.12 6.48 -1.30
N MET A 205 15.99 6.55 -2.30
CA MET A 205 17.45 6.40 -2.15
C MET A 205 18.18 7.73 -2.08
N GLY A 206 17.61 8.79 -2.61
CA GLY A 206 18.18 10.12 -2.62
C GLY A 206 17.98 10.85 -3.95
N THR A 207 18.84 11.82 -4.21
CA THR A 207 18.74 12.71 -5.37
C THR A 207 19.96 12.53 -6.27
N MET A 208 19.74 12.41 -7.57
CA MET A 208 20.82 12.31 -8.56
C MET A 208 21.70 13.56 -8.52
N LYS A 209 22.99 13.38 -8.33
CA LYS A 209 23.98 14.45 -8.24
C LYS A 209 24.59 14.76 -9.60
N GLU A 210 25.19 13.78 -10.24
CA GLU A 210 25.81 13.94 -11.55
C GLU A 210 25.82 12.62 -12.34
N ALA A 211 25.89 12.75 -13.67
CA ALA A 211 26.14 11.66 -14.60
C ALA A 211 27.40 12.00 -15.41
N ARG A 212 28.39 11.12 -15.44
CA ARG A 212 29.64 11.28 -16.18
C ARG A 212 30.07 9.99 -16.86
N GLY A 213 30.29 10.06 -18.17
CA GLY A 213 30.74 8.91 -18.95
C GLY A 213 29.78 7.71 -18.76
N ASN A 214 30.23 6.71 -18.02
CA ASN A 214 29.49 5.47 -17.80
C ASN A 214 29.00 5.26 -16.36
N PHE A 215 29.02 6.29 -15.50
CA PHE A 215 28.53 6.19 -14.13
C PHE A 215 27.67 7.40 -13.72
N LEU A 216 26.86 7.18 -12.68
CA LEU A 216 26.10 8.22 -11.97
C LEU A 216 26.53 8.26 -10.51
N THR A 217 26.26 9.40 -9.85
CA THR A 217 26.35 9.53 -8.40
C THR A 217 25.04 10.04 -7.83
N VAL A 218 24.65 9.50 -6.66
CA VAL A 218 23.43 9.87 -5.94
C VAL A 218 23.81 10.47 -4.58
N ALA A 219 23.19 11.59 -4.26
CA ALA A 219 23.28 12.20 -2.93
C ALA A 219 22.19 11.58 -2.05
N GLY A 220 22.58 10.77 -1.09
CA GLY A 220 21.71 10.07 -0.14
C GLY A 220 22.54 9.37 0.93
N LEU A 221 21.88 8.90 1.98
CA LEU A 221 22.50 8.18 3.10
C LEU A 221 22.44 6.65 2.94
N LYS A 222 21.72 6.17 1.94
CA LYS A 222 21.51 4.74 1.70
C LYS A 222 22.49 4.19 0.67
N SER A 223 22.81 2.91 0.80
CA SER A 223 23.74 2.21 -0.10
C SER A 223 22.99 1.44 -1.18
N PHE A 224 23.59 1.37 -2.35
CA PHE A 224 23.16 0.54 -3.46
C PHE A 224 23.95 -0.76 -3.51
N ASN A 225 23.38 -1.78 -4.14
CA ASN A 225 24.05 -3.06 -4.39
C ASN A 225 24.12 -3.37 -5.89
N ASN A 226 25.07 -4.21 -6.25
CA ASN A 226 25.12 -4.76 -7.61
C ASN A 226 23.81 -5.49 -7.93
N GLY A 227 23.22 -5.17 -9.07
CA GLY A 227 21.98 -5.78 -9.53
C GLY A 227 20.70 -5.07 -9.11
N ASP A 228 20.78 -4.02 -8.28
CA ASP A 228 19.60 -3.24 -7.90
C ASP A 228 18.90 -2.63 -9.12
N GLY A 229 17.57 -2.72 -9.11
CA GLY A 229 16.71 -1.97 -10.03
C GLY A 229 16.40 -0.59 -9.43
N VAL A 230 16.69 0.45 -10.17
CA VAL A 230 16.44 1.85 -9.77
C VAL A 230 15.39 2.47 -10.68
N CYS A 231 14.54 3.29 -10.11
CA CYS A 231 13.56 4.06 -10.87
C CYS A 231 13.60 5.54 -10.48
N TYR A 232 13.13 6.38 -11.39
CA TYR A 232 12.96 7.82 -11.19
C TYR A 232 11.81 8.35 -12.04
N ILE A 233 11.28 9.51 -11.69
CA ILE A 233 10.27 10.21 -12.49
C ILE A 233 10.99 11.20 -13.41
N ASP A 234 10.78 11.07 -14.73
CA ASP A 234 11.36 11.97 -15.72
C ASP A 234 10.64 13.33 -15.75
N GLU A 235 11.16 14.29 -16.54
CA GLU A 235 10.61 15.63 -16.68
C GLU A 235 9.18 15.66 -17.27
N GLN A 236 8.77 14.60 -17.95
CA GLN A 236 7.40 14.41 -18.44
C GLN A 236 6.49 13.75 -17.40
N GLY A 237 7.00 13.50 -16.18
CA GLY A 237 6.27 12.84 -15.10
C GLY A 237 6.01 11.35 -15.37
N ARG A 238 6.90 10.67 -16.09
CA ARG A 238 6.81 9.23 -16.39
C ARG A 238 7.84 8.46 -15.56
N LEU A 239 7.46 7.32 -15.05
CA LEU A 239 8.38 6.42 -14.36
C LEU A 239 9.34 5.76 -15.36
N GLN A 240 10.62 6.02 -15.18
CA GLN A 240 11.74 5.39 -15.88
C GLN A 240 12.47 4.46 -14.93
N GLY A 241 13.18 3.48 -15.47
CA GLY A 241 13.95 2.54 -14.65
C GLY A 241 15.20 2.04 -15.36
N PHE A 242 16.22 1.71 -14.58
CA PHE A 242 17.44 1.07 -15.06
C PHE A 242 17.98 0.10 -14.01
N ARG A 243 18.89 -0.78 -14.44
CA ARG A 243 19.57 -1.73 -13.57
C ARG A 243 20.99 -1.28 -13.30
N ILE A 244 21.45 -1.38 -12.07
CA ILE A 244 22.83 -1.17 -11.67
C ILE A 244 23.61 -2.47 -11.87
N ASN A 245 24.63 -2.46 -12.74
CA ASN A 245 25.51 -3.61 -12.90
C ASN A 245 26.58 -3.67 -11.81
N ARG A 246 27.16 -2.52 -11.47
CA ARG A 246 28.23 -2.43 -10.48
C ARG A 246 28.11 -1.16 -9.65
N VAL A 247 28.40 -1.28 -8.37
CA VAL A 247 28.57 -0.19 -7.41
C VAL A 247 30.04 -0.12 -7.01
N ASP A 248 30.60 1.10 -6.97
CA ASP A 248 31.95 1.38 -6.54
C ASP A 248 31.94 2.66 -5.70
N GLY A 249 31.89 2.50 -4.38
CA GLY A 249 31.63 3.60 -3.46
C GLY A 249 30.27 4.27 -3.76
N ASN A 250 30.32 5.55 -4.14
CA ASN A 250 29.14 6.31 -4.53
C ASN A 250 28.88 6.34 -6.04
N LYS A 251 29.68 5.61 -6.82
CA LYS A 251 29.52 5.51 -8.28
C LYS A 251 28.68 4.30 -8.65
N LEU A 252 27.63 4.55 -9.37
CA LEU A 252 26.69 3.55 -9.87
C LEU A 252 26.92 3.37 -11.37
N TYR A 253 27.25 2.17 -11.79
CA TYR A 253 27.48 1.81 -13.19
C TYR A 253 26.21 1.08 -13.70
N PRO A 254 25.32 1.78 -14.41
CA PRO A 254 24.12 1.16 -14.96
C PRO A 254 24.45 0.26 -16.15
N GLN A 255 23.51 -0.66 -16.48
CA GLN A 255 23.60 -1.46 -17.69
C GLN A 255 23.60 -0.59 -18.94
N GLU A 256 22.73 0.39 -18.97
CA GLU A 256 22.66 1.46 -19.98
C GLU A 256 22.52 2.80 -19.28
N MET A 257 23.24 3.81 -19.76
CA MET A 257 23.18 5.15 -19.17
C MET A 257 21.78 5.75 -19.34
N PRO A 258 21.06 6.01 -18.24
CA PRO A 258 19.74 6.63 -18.31
C PRO A 258 19.85 8.12 -18.69
N ARG A 259 18.81 8.63 -19.36
CA ARG A 259 18.66 10.07 -19.60
C ARG A 259 18.07 10.73 -18.35
N ILE A 260 18.92 11.00 -17.39
CA ILE A 260 18.52 11.54 -16.09
C ILE A 260 19.24 12.87 -15.84
N LYS A 261 18.54 13.87 -15.32
CA LYS A 261 19.14 15.17 -14.99
C LYS A 261 19.53 15.26 -13.51
N PRO A 262 20.52 16.13 -13.18
CA PRO A 262 20.82 16.46 -11.80
C PRO A 262 19.56 16.91 -11.05
N ARG A 263 19.46 16.56 -9.76
CA ARG A 263 18.34 16.83 -8.85
C ARG A 263 17.08 15.99 -9.10
N THR A 264 17.09 15.01 -10.02
CA THR A 264 16.02 14.00 -10.10
C THR A 264 16.07 13.09 -8.87
N LYS A 265 14.90 12.83 -8.29
CA LYS A 265 14.70 11.88 -7.16
C LYS A 265 14.39 10.49 -7.66
#